data_e725a78afbe9e5e957b27ac5f13c8837
#
_entry.id   e725a78afbe9e5e957b27ac5f13c8837
#
_cell.length_a   1.000
_cell.length_b   1.000
_cell.length_c   1.000
_cell.angle_alpha   90.00
_cell.angle_beta   90.00
_cell.angle_gamma   90.00
#
_symmetry.space_group_name_H-M   'P 1'
#
loop_
_entity.id
_entity.type
_entity.pdbx_description
1 polymer ?
#
loop_
_entity_poly.entity_id
_entity_poly.type
_entity_poly.pdbx_seq_one_letter_code
_entity_poly.pdbx_strand_id
1 'polypeptide(L)'
;LSRVHVVPLCDTVAINQILQEVFKMEKKLSREEAWELLTEYTKTPALRKHALAVEAVMCHFARLNGEDEEVWGVAGLLHDLDYEKFPEEHCKKAEEIMRERGIDDVYIRAMNCHAYGICTDTKPESKMEMVLFTIDELTGLINALCLMRPSKSVLDLEVKSVKKKFKDRSFAAGVNRDVVRSGCELLGMELDDIIRETIEGMKLKAEEIGLKGNLS
;
A
#
# COMPACT_ATOMS: atom_id res chain seq x y z
N LEU A 1 -35.58 -54.11 22.28
CA LEU A 1 -34.21 -54.13 21.76
C LEU A 1 -34.00 -52.90 20.87
N SER A 2 -33.47 -51.83 21.48
CA SER A 2 -33.17 -50.55 20.84
C SER A 2 -31.87 -50.69 20.04
N ARG A 3 -31.89 -50.40 18.74
CA ARG A 3 -30.69 -50.29 17.91
C ARG A 3 -30.01 -48.96 18.18
N VAL A 4 -28.84 -49.01 18.74
CA VAL A 4 -27.91 -47.86 18.82
C VAL A 4 -27.38 -47.63 17.41
N HIS A 5 -27.70 -46.50 16.79
CA HIS A 5 -27.05 -46.08 15.57
C HIS A 5 -25.65 -45.54 15.92
N VAL A 6 -24.66 -46.30 15.54
CA VAL A 6 -23.25 -45.83 15.59
C VAL A 6 -23.03 -44.95 14.36
N VAL A 7 -22.80 -43.66 14.56
CA VAL A 7 -22.42 -42.70 13.51
C VAL A 7 -20.97 -43.07 13.10
N PRO A 8 -20.66 -43.23 11.80
CA PRO A 8 -19.34 -43.67 11.37
C PRO A 8 -18.27 -42.59 11.61
N LEU A 9 -17.10 -43.03 12.03
CA LEU A 9 -15.90 -42.23 12.32
C LEU A 9 -15.34 -41.44 11.10
N CYS A 10 -15.99 -41.52 9.94
CA CYS A 10 -15.54 -40.86 8.71
C CYS A 10 -15.75 -39.34 8.73
N ASP A 11 -16.62 -38.81 9.60
CA ASP A 11 -16.95 -37.39 9.61
C ASP A 11 -15.98 -36.52 10.44
N THR A 12 -15.19 -37.14 11.31
CA THR A 12 -14.26 -36.39 12.20
C THR A 12 -13.09 -35.78 11.43
N VAL A 13 -12.59 -36.41 10.38
CA VAL A 13 -11.50 -35.87 9.54
C VAL A 13 -12.03 -34.74 8.66
N ALA A 14 -13.22 -34.89 8.09
CA ALA A 14 -13.86 -33.84 7.33
C ALA A 14 -14.24 -32.63 8.20
N ILE A 15 -14.74 -32.87 9.42
CA ILE A 15 -15.05 -31.82 10.40
C ILE A 15 -13.76 -31.12 10.84
N ASN A 16 -12.65 -31.83 11.10
CA ASN A 16 -11.37 -31.22 11.42
C ASN A 16 -10.75 -30.44 10.25
N GLN A 17 -10.93 -30.91 9.00
CA GLN A 17 -10.51 -30.15 7.82
C GLN A 17 -11.36 -28.88 7.65
N ILE A 18 -12.66 -28.97 7.77
CA ILE A 18 -13.57 -27.81 7.74
C ILE A 18 -13.30 -26.88 8.90
N LEU A 19 -13.03 -27.39 10.11
CA LEU A 19 -12.62 -26.56 11.25
C LEU A 19 -11.25 -25.92 11.04
N GLN A 20 -10.29 -26.58 10.39
CA GLN A 20 -9.01 -25.96 10.01
C GLN A 20 -9.16 -24.91 8.91
N GLU A 21 -10.09 -25.08 7.98
CA GLU A 21 -10.42 -24.06 6.97
C GLU A 21 -11.19 -22.89 7.57
N VAL A 22 -12.13 -23.14 8.48
CA VAL A 22 -12.89 -22.09 9.21
C VAL A 22 -12.02 -21.39 10.27
N PHE A 23 -11.00 -22.05 10.84
CA PHE A 23 -10.04 -21.47 11.79
C PHE A 23 -8.82 -20.82 11.13
N LYS A 24 -8.74 -20.80 9.80
CA LYS A 24 -7.85 -19.88 9.10
C LYS A 24 -8.49 -18.48 9.14
N MET A 25 -8.65 -17.96 10.38
CA MET A 25 -9.05 -16.57 10.57
C MET A 25 -7.95 -15.71 9.94
N GLU A 26 -8.27 -15.11 8.82
CA GLU A 26 -7.42 -14.15 8.16
C GLU A 26 -7.06 -13.07 9.18
N LYS A 27 -5.76 -12.87 9.38
CA LYS A 27 -5.25 -11.98 10.41
C LYS A 27 -5.17 -10.56 9.89
N LYS A 28 -5.99 -9.67 10.45
CA LYS A 28 -5.73 -8.26 10.36
C LYS A 28 -4.48 -7.93 11.16
N LEU A 29 -3.53 -7.24 10.53
CA LEU A 29 -2.29 -6.82 11.17
C LEU A 29 -2.50 -5.49 11.89
N SER A 30 -1.91 -5.37 13.09
CA SER A 30 -1.64 -4.05 13.64
C SER A 30 -0.54 -3.35 12.85
N ARG A 31 -0.44 -2.02 12.97
CA ARG A 31 0.64 -1.27 12.34
C ARG A 31 2.03 -1.75 12.77
N GLU A 32 2.19 -2.11 14.04
CA GLU A 32 3.45 -2.60 14.60
C GLU A 32 3.86 -3.94 13.95
N GLU A 33 2.94 -4.88 13.84
CA GLU A 33 3.17 -6.17 13.17
C GLU A 33 3.51 -5.99 11.70
N ALA A 34 2.83 -5.06 11.01
CA ALA A 34 3.12 -4.73 9.62
C ALA A 34 4.52 -4.11 9.46
N TRP A 35 4.93 -3.23 10.38
CA TRP A 35 6.28 -2.66 10.40
C TRP A 35 7.36 -3.71 10.64
N GLU A 36 7.15 -4.64 11.59
CA GLU A 36 8.06 -5.75 11.83
C GLU A 36 8.22 -6.59 10.56
N LEU A 37 7.10 -6.94 9.92
CA LEU A 37 7.10 -7.69 8.66
C LEU A 37 7.84 -6.94 7.55
N LEU A 38 7.52 -5.68 7.31
CA LEU A 38 8.22 -4.86 6.31
C LEU A 38 9.73 -4.85 6.57
N THR A 39 10.14 -4.62 7.81
CA THR A 39 11.57 -4.49 8.15
C THR A 39 12.33 -5.82 8.12
N GLU A 40 11.66 -6.95 8.10
CA GLU A 40 12.25 -8.27 7.83
C GLU A 40 12.73 -8.36 6.37
N TYR A 41 11.96 -7.83 5.43
CA TYR A 41 12.24 -7.93 3.99
C TYR A 41 12.93 -6.69 3.42
N THR A 42 12.66 -5.51 3.95
CA THR A 42 13.19 -4.23 3.47
C THR A 42 14.19 -3.65 4.47
N LYS A 43 15.47 -3.48 4.06
CA LYS A 43 16.56 -2.94 4.88
C LYS A 43 16.98 -1.54 4.45
N THR A 44 16.83 -1.22 3.18
CA THR A 44 17.22 0.06 2.58
C THR A 44 16.41 1.21 3.17
N PRO A 45 17.06 2.23 3.76
CA PRO A 45 16.34 3.35 4.37
C PRO A 45 15.43 4.12 3.42
N ALA A 46 15.81 4.22 2.14
CA ALA A 46 14.99 4.92 1.14
C ALA A 46 13.66 4.18 0.87
N LEU A 47 13.68 2.84 0.77
CA LEU A 47 12.47 2.03 0.57
C LEU A 47 11.57 2.06 1.80
N ARG A 48 12.16 2.00 3.01
CA ARG A 48 11.39 2.18 4.26
C ARG A 48 10.70 3.54 4.34
N LYS A 49 11.40 4.61 3.93
CA LYS A 49 10.82 5.95 3.89
C LYS A 49 9.72 6.08 2.85
N HIS A 50 9.85 5.37 1.71
CA HIS A 50 8.78 5.30 0.72
C HIS A 50 7.55 4.61 1.30
N ALA A 51 7.69 3.43 1.90
CA ALA A 51 6.60 2.73 2.55
C ALA A 51 5.90 3.57 3.64
N LEU A 52 6.67 4.30 4.48
CA LEU A 52 6.12 5.23 5.47
C LEU A 52 5.39 6.43 4.83
N ALA A 53 5.85 6.90 3.68
CA ALA A 53 5.19 7.98 2.96
C ALA A 53 3.87 7.52 2.35
N VAL A 54 3.85 6.34 1.75
CA VAL A 54 2.62 5.71 1.22
C VAL A 54 1.64 5.43 2.37
N GLU A 55 2.09 4.86 3.50
CA GLU A 55 1.29 4.69 4.72
C GLU A 55 0.62 6.00 5.14
N ALA A 56 1.39 7.09 5.24
CA ALA A 56 0.88 8.39 5.68
C ALA A 56 -0.21 8.94 4.75
N VAL A 57 -0.02 8.79 3.44
CA VAL A 57 -1.00 9.20 2.43
C VAL A 57 -2.25 8.32 2.51
N MET A 58 -2.10 7.00 2.66
CA MET A 58 -3.23 6.08 2.81
C MET A 58 -4.07 6.39 4.05
N CYS A 59 -3.44 6.62 5.21
CA CYS A 59 -4.15 7.06 6.42
C CYS A 59 -4.90 8.39 6.21
N HIS A 60 -4.29 9.35 5.50
CA HIS A 60 -4.93 10.61 5.19
C HIS A 60 -6.19 10.41 4.33
N PHE A 61 -6.11 9.62 3.28
CA PHE A 61 -7.25 9.31 2.42
C PHE A 61 -8.33 8.49 3.16
N ALA A 62 -7.94 7.56 4.05
CA ALA A 62 -8.88 6.85 4.90
C ALA A 62 -9.73 7.83 5.74
N ARG A 63 -9.06 8.78 6.40
CA ARG A 63 -9.72 9.84 7.20
C ARG A 63 -10.68 10.69 6.37
N LEU A 64 -10.30 11.09 5.15
CA LEU A 64 -11.16 11.85 4.25
C LEU A 64 -12.41 11.08 3.83
N ASN A 65 -12.35 9.74 3.83
CA ASN A 65 -13.45 8.89 3.43
C ASN A 65 -14.24 8.29 4.61
N GLY A 66 -13.83 8.57 5.87
CA GLY A 66 -14.45 7.97 7.06
C GLY A 66 -14.19 6.50 7.24
N GLU A 67 -13.06 6.01 6.68
CA GLU A 67 -12.62 4.61 6.69
C GLU A 67 -11.57 4.36 7.78
N ASP A 68 -11.23 3.09 8.00
CA ASP A 68 -10.25 2.66 9.00
C ASP A 68 -8.81 3.03 8.59
N GLU A 69 -8.24 4.01 9.30
CA GLU A 69 -6.87 4.51 9.04
C GLU A 69 -5.81 3.43 9.22
N GLU A 70 -6.00 2.50 10.17
CA GLU A 70 -5.02 1.44 10.41
C GLU A 70 -5.01 0.43 9.26
N VAL A 71 -6.18 0.00 8.81
CA VAL A 71 -6.30 -0.92 7.66
C VAL A 71 -5.68 -0.31 6.39
N TRP A 72 -6.01 0.94 6.09
CA TRP A 72 -5.47 1.61 4.91
C TRP A 72 -3.96 1.86 5.03
N GLY A 73 -3.50 2.26 6.23
CA GLY A 73 -2.09 2.49 6.51
C GLY A 73 -1.25 1.21 6.37
N VAL A 74 -1.73 0.08 6.91
CA VAL A 74 -1.08 -1.23 6.78
C VAL A 74 -1.00 -1.66 5.31
N ALA A 75 -2.07 -1.47 4.54
CA ALA A 75 -2.05 -1.75 3.10
C ALA A 75 -0.95 -0.93 2.38
N GLY A 76 -0.86 0.38 2.70
CA GLY A 76 0.18 1.24 2.16
C GLY A 76 1.59 0.85 2.62
N LEU A 77 1.74 0.42 3.86
CA LEU A 77 3.03 0.03 4.41
C LEU A 77 3.60 -1.25 3.77
N LEU A 78 2.73 -2.18 3.38
CA LEU A 78 3.12 -3.51 2.88
C LEU A 78 3.07 -3.64 1.35
N HIS A 79 2.71 -2.58 0.59
CA HIS A 79 2.52 -2.69 -0.86
C HIS A 79 3.76 -3.20 -1.59
N ASP A 80 4.96 -2.82 -1.15
CA ASP A 80 6.26 -3.16 -1.72
C ASP A 80 7.05 -4.19 -0.87
N LEU A 81 6.36 -5.07 -0.13
CA LEU A 81 6.97 -5.98 0.85
C LEU A 81 8.15 -6.80 0.29
N ASP A 82 8.06 -7.23 -0.95
CA ASP A 82 9.05 -8.10 -1.60
C ASP A 82 10.06 -7.35 -2.49
N TYR A 83 9.83 -6.07 -2.79
CA TYR A 83 10.53 -5.32 -3.84
C TYR A 83 12.06 -5.32 -3.68
N GLU A 84 12.58 -5.20 -2.46
CA GLU A 84 14.04 -5.19 -2.23
C GLU A 84 14.67 -6.56 -2.44
N LYS A 85 14.02 -7.63 -1.99
CA LYS A 85 14.59 -8.98 -2.01
C LYS A 85 14.29 -9.75 -3.31
N PHE A 86 13.15 -9.48 -3.92
CA PHE A 86 12.62 -10.25 -5.05
C PHE A 86 12.08 -9.35 -6.17
N PRO A 87 12.87 -8.38 -6.69
CA PRO A 87 12.38 -7.40 -7.66
C PRO A 87 11.83 -8.05 -8.94
N GLU A 88 12.40 -9.19 -9.38
CA GLU A 88 11.95 -9.91 -10.58
C GLU A 88 10.64 -10.72 -10.35
N GLU A 89 10.27 -10.91 -9.10
CA GLU A 89 9.07 -11.63 -8.69
C GLU A 89 8.13 -10.72 -7.87
N HIS A 90 8.25 -9.40 -8.09
CA HIS A 90 7.48 -8.39 -7.37
C HIS A 90 5.97 -8.66 -7.42
N CYS A 91 5.29 -8.41 -6.32
CA CYS A 91 3.93 -8.79 -5.97
C CYS A 91 3.71 -10.30 -5.77
N LYS A 92 4.27 -11.16 -6.61
CA LYS A 92 4.09 -12.60 -6.50
C LYS A 92 4.68 -13.14 -5.20
N LYS A 93 5.91 -12.72 -4.85
CA LYS A 93 6.54 -13.13 -3.58
C LYS A 93 5.87 -12.50 -2.38
N ALA A 94 5.41 -11.26 -2.47
CA ALA A 94 4.65 -10.63 -1.41
C ALA A 94 3.36 -11.40 -1.12
N GLU A 95 2.62 -11.82 -2.15
CA GLU A 95 1.42 -12.64 -1.99
C GLU A 95 1.73 -13.99 -1.31
N GLU A 96 2.78 -14.72 -1.77
CA GLU A 96 3.20 -15.98 -1.14
C GLU A 96 3.50 -15.78 0.35
N ILE A 97 4.33 -14.78 0.70
CA ILE A 97 4.71 -14.45 2.08
C ILE A 97 3.49 -14.11 2.94
N MET A 98 2.59 -13.28 2.44
CA MET A 98 1.40 -12.86 3.16
C MET A 98 0.43 -14.02 3.40
N ARG A 99 0.21 -14.88 2.39
CA ARG A 99 -0.62 -16.08 2.53
C ARG A 99 -0.04 -17.10 3.50
N GLU A 100 1.26 -17.36 3.46
CA GLU A 100 1.95 -18.26 4.40
C GLU A 100 1.81 -17.79 5.86
N ARG A 101 1.72 -16.49 6.08
CA ARG A 101 1.53 -15.87 7.40
C ARG A 101 0.06 -15.73 7.81
N GLY A 102 -0.87 -16.15 6.98
CA GLY A 102 -2.31 -16.06 7.24
C GLY A 102 -2.83 -14.62 7.30
N ILE A 103 -2.19 -13.70 6.57
CA ILE A 103 -2.60 -12.29 6.51
C ILE A 103 -3.89 -12.17 5.72
N ASP A 104 -4.78 -11.28 6.18
CA ASP A 104 -6.11 -11.03 5.60
C ASP A 104 -5.99 -10.64 4.10
N ASP A 105 -6.86 -11.23 3.30
CA ASP A 105 -6.94 -11.01 1.84
C ASP A 105 -7.11 -9.53 1.47
N VAL A 106 -7.65 -8.70 2.36
CA VAL A 106 -7.78 -7.25 2.13
C VAL A 106 -6.43 -6.58 1.84
N TYR A 107 -5.38 -7.00 2.54
CA TYR A 107 -4.02 -6.46 2.32
C TYR A 107 -3.36 -7.09 1.09
N ILE A 108 -3.55 -8.40 0.88
CA ILE A 108 -3.01 -9.12 -0.27
C ILE A 108 -3.59 -8.54 -1.56
N ARG A 109 -4.89 -8.31 -1.58
CA ARG A 109 -5.56 -7.73 -2.74
C ARG A 109 -5.11 -6.29 -3.00
N ALA A 110 -5.01 -5.45 -1.96
CA ALA A 110 -4.51 -4.08 -2.09
C ALA A 110 -3.08 -4.06 -2.61
N MET A 111 -2.19 -4.93 -2.10
CA MET A 111 -0.82 -5.10 -2.57
C MET A 111 -0.80 -5.51 -4.04
N ASN A 112 -1.59 -6.48 -4.48
CA ASN A 112 -1.66 -6.85 -5.89
C ASN A 112 -2.20 -5.72 -6.77
N CYS A 113 -3.21 -4.97 -6.31
CA CYS A 113 -3.83 -3.88 -7.08
C CYS A 113 -2.89 -2.71 -7.36
N HIS A 114 -1.90 -2.42 -6.48
CA HIS A 114 -1.01 -1.26 -6.68
C HIS A 114 -0.19 -1.37 -7.98
N ALA A 115 0.15 -2.58 -8.40
CA ALA A 115 0.92 -2.86 -9.61
C ALA A 115 0.05 -3.38 -10.79
N TYR A 116 -1.25 -3.08 -10.80
CA TYR A 116 -2.16 -3.48 -11.87
C TYR A 116 -1.68 -3.03 -13.25
N GLY A 117 -1.64 -3.97 -14.18
CA GLY A 117 -1.17 -3.74 -15.55
C GLY A 117 0.35 -3.63 -15.71
N ILE A 118 1.12 -3.81 -14.62
CA ILE A 118 2.58 -3.82 -14.60
C ILE A 118 3.08 -5.21 -14.19
N CYS A 119 2.78 -5.65 -12.99
CA CYS A 119 3.20 -6.93 -12.42
C CYS A 119 2.03 -7.89 -12.19
N THR A 120 0.80 -7.38 -12.11
CA THR A 120 -0.42 -8.16 -11.83
C THR A 120 -1.57 -7.78 -12.76
N ASP A 121 -2.57 -8.67 -12.84
CA ASP A 121 -3.84 -8.43 -13.53
C ASP A 121 -4.97 -8.09 -12.55
N THR A 122 -4.65 -7.88 -11.26
CA THR A 122 -5.64 -7.60 -10.22
C THR A 122 -6.08 -6.14 -10.29
N LYS A 123 -7.24 -5.90 -10.88
CA LYS A 123 -7.79 -4.55 -11.05
C LYS A 123 -8.28 -3.97 -9.72
N PRO A 124 -7.97 -2.68 -9.41
CA PRO A 124 -8.55 -1.98 -8.27
C PRO A 124 -10.08 -1.87 -8.35
N GLU A 125 -10.77 -2.26 -7.28
CA GLU A 125 -12.24 -2.25 -7.19
C GLU A 125 -12.74 -1.45 -5.98
N SER A 126 -12.05 -1.54 -4.84
CA SER A 126 -12.36 -0.75 -3.66
C SER A 126 -11.71 0.63 -3.73
N LYS A 127 -12.24 1.59 -2.97
CA LYS A 127 -11.66 2.93 -2.90
C LYS A 127 -10.23 2.90 -2.34
N MET A 128 -9.95 2.04 -1.36
CA MET A 128 -8.62 1.83 -0.81
C MET A 128 -7.62 1.39 -1.89
N GLU A 129 -7.99 0.41 -2.68
CA GLU A 129 -7.16 -0.11 -3.79
C GLU A 129 -6.93 0.95 -4.87
N MET A 130 -7.99 1.69 -5.25
CA MET A 130 -7.88 2.78 -6.23
C MET A 130 -6.96 3.89 -5.73
N VAL A 131 -7.03 4.24 -4.45
CA VAL A 131 -6.14 5.25 -3.84
C VAL A 131 -4.70 4.75 -3.87
N LEU A 132 -4.42 3.54 -3.37
CA LEU A 132 -3.08 2.97 -3.32
C LEU A 132 -2.45 2.93 -4.72
N PHE A 133 -3.16 2.39 -5.72
CA PHE A 133 -2.76 2.36 -7.13
C PHE A 133 -2.40 3.75 -7.67
N THR A 134 -3.14 4.79 -7.25
CA THR A 134 -2.95 6.14 -7.76
C THR A 134 -1.78 6.86 -7.12
N ILE A 135 -1.63 6.71 -5.78
CA ILE A 135 -0.72 7.59 -5.00
C ILE A 135 0.68 7.03 -4.85
N ASP A 136 0.90 5.76 -5.06
CA ASP A 136 2.22 5.15 -4.93
C ASP A 136 3.24 5.84 -5.83
N GLU A 137 3.04 5.83 -7.14
CA GLU A 137 3.88 6.49 -8.14
C GLU A 137 4.00 8.01 -7.90
N LEU A 138 2.90 8.65 -7.48
CA LEU A 138 2.88 10.08 -7.20
C LEU A 138 3.69 10.43 -5.96
N THR A 139 3.65 9.58 -4.93
CA THR A 139 4.46 9.72 -3.72
C THR A 139 5.95 9.69 -4.04
N GLY A 140 6.38 8.76 -4.92
CA GLY A 140 7.74 8.70 -5.44
C GLY A 140 8.17 9.98 -6.17
N LEU A 141 7.32 10.52 -7.04
CA LEU A 141 7.57 11.77 -7.75
C LEU A 141 7.69 12.98 -6.80
N ILE A 142 6.80 13.07 -5.81
CA ILE A 142 6.82 14.14 -4.80
C ILE A 142 8.09 14.05 -3.96
N ASN A 143 8.48 12.86 -3.51
CA ASN A 143 9.72 12.63 -2.78
C ASN A 143 10.94 13.12 -3.58
N ALA A 144 11.06 12.71 -4.84
CA ALA A 144 12.15 13.15 -5.71
C ALA A 144 12.18 14.68 -5.88
N LEU A 145 11.01 15.31 -6.03
CA LEU A 145 10.91 16.76 -6.13
C LEU A 145 11.34 17.46 -4.85
N CYS A 146 10.91 17.00 -3.68
CA CYS A 146 11.32 17.56 -2.40
C CYS A 146 12.86 17.53 -2.23
N LEU A 147 13.48 16.41 -2.52
CA LEU A 147 14.94 16.24 -2.37
C LEU A 147 15.76 17.16 -3.28
N MET A 148 15.21 17.60 -4.43
CA MET A 148 15.87 18.55 -5.34
C MET A 148 15.69 20.01 -4.94
N ARG A 149 14.74 20.34 -4.07
CA ARG A 149 14.47 21.71 -3.65
C ARG A 149 15.51 22.16 -2.60
N PRO A 150 15.81 23.46 -2.52
CA PRO A 150 16.70 23.98 -1.47
C PRO A 150 16.20 23.65 -0.05
N SER A 151 14.88 23.74 0.19
CA SER A 151 14.26 23.43 1.48
C SER A 151 14.32 21.94 1.83
N LYS A 152 14.39 21.04 0.84
CA LYS A 152 14.25 19.59 0.99
C LYS A 152 13.02 19.20 1.82
N SER A 153 11.95 19.98 1.71
CA SER A 153 10.76 19.87 2.55
C SER A 153 9.51 19.64 1.73
N VAL A 154 8.60 18.80 2.26
CA VAL A 154 7.24 18.66 1.76
C VAL A 154 6.32 19.72 2.36
N LEU A 155 6.70 20.34 3.48
CA LEU A 155 5.87 21.28 4.23
C LEU A 155 5.59 22.59 3.46
N ASP A 156 6.52 23.01 2.61
CA ASP A 156 6.40 24.20 1.75
C ASP A 156 6.16 23.86 0.28
N LEU A 157 5.80 22.59 -0.02
CA LEU A 157 5.56 22.14 -1.38
C LEU A 157 4.17 22.56 -1.86
N GLU A 158 4.11 23.12 -3.07
CA GLU A 158 2.87 23.55 -3.69
C GLU A 158 2.46 22.64 -4.84
N VAL A 159 1.15 22.43 -5.02
CA VAL A 159 0.55 21.65 -6.10
C VAL A 159 1.08 22.03 -7.47
N LYS A 160 1.21 23.35 -7.75
CA LYS A 160 1.72 23.85 -9.04
C LYS A 160 3.13 23.36 -9.37
N SER A 161 3.97 23.19 -8.36
CA SER A 161 5.35 22.70 -8.51
C SER A 161 5.37 21.22 -8.89
N VAL A 162 4.55 20.42 -8.22
CA VAL A 162 4.39 18.99 -8.54
C VAL A 162 3.81 18.84 -9.94
N LYS A 163 2.74 19.55 -10.27
CA LYS A 163 2.10 19.52 -11.59
C LYS A 163 3.05 19.88 -12.73
N LYS A 164 3.93 20.86 -12.52
CA LYS A 164 4.99 21.22 -13.48
C LYS A 164 5.93 20.03 -13.72
N LYS A 165 6.39 19.35 -12.63
CA LYS A 165 7.28 18.21 -12.72
C LYS A 165 6.59 16.94 -13.20
N PHE A 166 5.31 16.78 -12.93
CA PHE A 166 4.50 15.69 -13.47
C PHE A 166 4.42 15.73 -15.02
N LYS A 167 4.45 16.92 -15.62
CA LYS A 167 4.51 17.10 -17.08
C LYS A 167 5.89 16.86 -17.67
N ASP A 168 6.94 17.00 -16.90
CA ASP A 168 8.33 16.82 -17.30
C ASP A 168 8.70 15.33 -17.25
N ARG A 169 8.60 14.63 -18.38
CA ARG A 169 8.87 13.18 -18.45
C ARG A 169 10.32 12.81 -18.18
N SER A 170 11.27 13.74 -18.28
CA SER A 170 12.67 13.51 -17.96
C SER A 170 12.94 13.53 -16.46
N PHE A 171 12.09 14.20 -15.70
CA PHE A 171 12.16 14.25 -14.24
C PHE A 171 11.54 12.96 -13.66
N ALA A 172 12.25 12.30 -12.73
CA ALA A 172 11.81 11.04 -12.12
C ALA A 172 11.25 10.08 -13.21
N ALA A 173 12.10 9.73 -14.19
CA ALA A 173 11.67 9.01 -15.40
C ALA A 173 11.11 7.61 -15.11
N GLY A 174 11.46 7.01 -13.96
CA GLY A 174 10.90 5.73 -13.50
C GLY A 174 9.44 5.80 -13.06
N VAL A 175 8.90 6.99 -12.76
CA VAL A 175 7.51 7.15 -12.33
C VAL A 175 6.55 6.97 -13.51
N ASN A 176 5.60 6.06 -13.36
CA ASN A 176 4.57 5.79 -14.38
C ASN A 176 3.39 6.76 -14.23
N ARG A 177 3.44 7.86 -14.98
CA ARG A 177 2.43 8.92 -14.93
C ARG A 177 1.06 8.50 -15.50
N ASP A 178 1.04 7.46 -16.31
CA ASP A 178 -0.21 6.96 -16.89
C ASP A 178 -0.99 6.14 -15.86
N VAL A 179 -0.30 5.44 -14.93
CA VAL A 179 -0.91 4.86 -13.72
C VAL A 179 -1.63 5.93 -12.90
N VAL A 180 -0.94 7.05 -12.61
CA VAL A 180 -1.56 8.16 -11.85
C VAL A 180 -2.79 8.72 -12.55
N ARG A 181 -2.75 8.91 -13.90
CA ARG A 181 -3.91 9.40 -14.66
C ARG A 181 -5.08 8.43 -14.63
N SER A 182 -4.79 7.13 -14.87
CA SER A 182 -5.81 6.09 -14.79
C SER A 182 -6.43 6.00 -13.39
N GLY A 183 -5.61 6.18 -12.36
CA GLY A 183 -6.08 6.23 -10.97
C GLY A 183 -6.99 7.44 -10.71
N CYS A 184 -6.66 8.63 -11.23
CA CYS A 184 -7.53 9.81 -11.16
C CYS A 184 -8.90 9.53 -11.81
N GLU A 185 -8.93 8.86 -12.97
CA GLU A 185 -10.16 8.46 -13.66
C GLU A 185 -10.97 7.46 -12.82
N LEU A 186 -10.34 6.44 -12.25
CA LEU A 186 -11.00 5.46 -11.38
C LEU A 186 -11.61 6.10 -10.13
N LEU A 187 -10.92 7.07 -9.52
CA LEU A 187 -11.38 7.79 -8.34
C LEU A 187 -12.40 8.88 -8.65
N GLY A 188 -12.52 9.30 -9.93
CA GLY A 188 -13.32 10.46 -10.31
C GLY A 188 -12.79 11.78 -9.71
N MET A 189 -11.48 11.88 -9.51
CA MET A 189 -10.82 13.04 -8.89
C MET A 189 -9.88 13.73 -9.89
N GLU A 190 -9.82 15.05 -9.81
CA GLU A 190 -8.87 15.81 -10.61
C GLU A 190 -7.43 15.60 -10.11
N LEU A 191 -6.47 15.61 -11.04
CA LEU A 191 -5.04 15.44 -10.72
C LEU A 191 -4.56 16.45 -9.66
N ASP A 192 -5.05 17.69 -9.71
CA ASP A 192 -4.65 18.73 -8.76
C ASP A 192 -5.11 18.42 -7.33
N ASP A 193 -6.28 17.77 -7.19
CA ASP A 193 -6.82 17.36 -5.90
C ASP A 193 -6.05 16.13 -5.37
N ILE A 194 -5.77 15.15 -6.22
CA ILE A 194 -4.93 14.01 -5.84
C ILE A 194 -3.53 14.48 -5.39
N ILE A 195 -2.90 15.39 -6.14
CA ILE A 195 -1.60 15.96 -5.74
C ILE A 195 -1.70 16.66 -4.39
N ARG A 196 -2.74 17.46 -4.17
CA ARG A 196 -2.96 18.21 -2.92
C ARG A 196 -3.08 17.24 -1.74
N GLU A 197 -3.97 16.26 -1.84
CA GLU A 197 -4.20 15.32 -0.75
C GLU A 197 -2.98 14.40 -0.50
N THR A 198 -2.24 14.05 -1.55
CA THR A 198 -0.97 13.30 -1.39
C THR A 198 0.06 14.14 -0.62
N ILE A 199 0.22 15.44 -0.96
CA ILE A 199 1.10 16.35 -0.22
C ILE A 199 0.65 16.45 1.25
N GLU A 200 -0.64 16.66 1.52
CA GLU A 200 -1.16 16.78 2.89
C GLU A 200 -0.92 15.49 3.69
N GLY A 201 -1.15 14.32 3.09
CA GLY A 201 -0.82 13.04 3.72
C GLY A 201 0.66 12.93 4.07
N MET A 202 1.58 13.24 3.15
CA MET A 202 3.03 13.19 3.40
C MET A 202 3.48 14.18 4.47
N LYS A 203 2.83 15.34 4.61
CA LYS A 203 3.13 16.33 5.65
C LYS A 203 2.93 15.77 7.06
N LEU A 204 1.97 14.86 7.26
CA LEU A 204 1.68 14.26 8.58
C LEU A 204 2.88 13.51 9.16
N LYS A 205 3.73 12.92 8.31
CA LYS A 205 4.93 12.18 8.70
C LYS A 205 6.23 12.76 8.12
N ALA A 206 6.26 14.07 7.85
CA ALA A 206 7.38 14.73 7.17
C ALA A 206 8.74 14.47 7.84
N GLU A 207 8.81 14.36 9.17
CA GLU A 207 10.03 14.06 9.90
C GLU A 207 10.45 12.59 9.72
N GLU A 208 9.53 11.65 9.88
CA GLU A 208 9.80 10.21 9.77
C GLU A 208 10.27 9.82 8.36
N ILE A 209 9.66 10.40 7.33
CA ILE A 209 10.06 10.18 5.94
C ILE A 209 11.28 10.99 5.50
N GLY A 210 11.78 11.87 6.38
CA GLY A 210 12.97 12.68 6.13
C GLY A 210 12.73 13.85 5.18
N LEU A 211 11.49 14.34 5.07
CA LEU A 211 11.09 15.48 4.23
C LEU A 211 10.60 16.69 5.03
N LYS A 212 10.95 16.79 6.32
CA LYS A 212 10.75 18.01 7.11
C LYS A 212 11.58 19.16 6.57
N GLY A 213 12.80 18.84 6.14
CA GLY A 213 13.75 19.79 5.54
C GLY A 213 14.17 20.93 6.44
N ASN A 214 14.70 21.98 5.81
CA ASN A 214 15.12 23.22 6.47
C ASN A 214 14.24 24.36 5.95
N LEU A 215 13.24 24.73 6.73
CA LEU A 215 12.42 25.91 6.50
C LEU A 215 13.09 27.07 7.23
N SER A 216 13.94 27.82 6.54
CA SER A 216 14.52 29.08 7.04
C SER A 216 13.66 30.27 6.64
#